data_fc829ef8749263e9d83de310318e955b
#
_entry.id   fc829ef8749263e9d83de310318e955b
#
_cell.length_a   1.000
_cell.length_b   1.000
_cell.length_c   1.000
_cell.angle_alpha   90.00
_cell.angle_beta   90.00
_cell.angle_gamma   90.00
#
_symmetry.space_group_name_H-M   'P 1'
#
loop_
_entity.id
_entity.type
_entity.pdbx_description
1 polymer ?
#
loop_
_entity_poly.entity_id
_entity_poly.type
_entity_poly.pdbx_seq_one_letter_code
_entity_poly.pdbx_strand_id
1 'polypeptide(L)'
;MRNLRKVMSFAALALAGCASSAAEIKPSYVSPLQYQHLSCPQIAAEAERVSRRAAEASGVQDQNSSRDAWTTAGAIILFWPAAFFVKGDGQNAAELARLKGEFEALERVSIEKRCGLEFRRRNA
;
A
#
# COMPACT_ATOMS: atom_id res chain seq x y z
N MET A 1 10.76 44.15 -18.31
CA MET A 1 10.14 43.66 -17.05
C MET A 1 8.93 42.75 -17.29
N ARG A 2 8.15 42.96 -18.32
CA ARG A 2 6.95 42.12 -18.60
C ARG A 2 7.27 40.69 -19.05
N ASN A 3 8.44 40.45 -19.61
CA ASN A 3 8.87 39.13 -20.09
C ASN A 3 9.48 38.26 -18.97
N LEU A 4 10.01 38.88 -17.91
CA LEU A 4 10.60 38.18 -16.80
C LEU A 4 9.52 37.46 -15.92
N ARG A 5 8.32 38.08 -15.82
CA ARG A 5 7.18 37.50 -15.12
C ARG A 5 6.60 36.27 -15.83
N LYS A 6 6.65 36.27 -17.19
CA LYS A 6 6.19 35.14 -18.01
C LYS A 6 7.15 33.94 -17.94
N VAL A 7 8.44 34.20 -17.86
CA VAL A 7 9.46 33.16 -17.73
C VAL A 7 9.42 32.50 -16.34
N MET A 8 9.14 33.29 -15.29
CA MET A 8 8.99 32.75 -13.93
C MET A 8 7.74 31.85 -13.77
N SER A 9 6.65 32.13 -14.50
CA SER A 9 5.46 31.30 -14.45
C SER A 9 5.62 29.94 -15.15
N PHE A 10 6.52 29.84 -16.12
CA PHE A 10 6.77 28.56 -16.82
C PHE A 10 7.70 27.61 -16.07
N ALA A 11 8.58 28.16 -15.20
CA ALA A 11 9.52 27.35 -14.40
C ALA A 11 8.83 26.62 -13.22
N ALA A 12 7.67 27.10 -12.78
CA ALA A 12 6.95 26.51 -11.65
C ALA A 12 6.13 25.25 -11.99
N LEU A 13 5.88 24.99 -13.28
CA LEU A 13 5.09 23.81 -13.70
C LEU A 13 5.91 22.54 -13.91
N ALA A 14 7.24 22.61 -13.88
CA ALA A 14 8.10 21.46 -14.21
C ALA A 14 8.40 20.53 -13.04
N LEU A 15 8.00 20.87 -11.80
CA LEU A 15 8.31 20.08 -10.60
C LEU A 15 7.16 19.15 -10.12
N ALA A 16 6.03 19.13 -10.81
CA ALA A 16 4.87 18.32 -10.39
C ALA A 16 4.90 16.86 -10.89
N GLY A 17 5.99 16.42 -11.54
CA GLY A 17 6.01 15.18 -12.31
C GLY A 17 6.51 13.91 -11.65
N CYS A 18 6.93 13.92 -10.36
CA CYS A 18 7.67 12.78 -9.80
C CYS A 18 7.02 12.06 -8.61
N ALA A 19 5.76 12.35 -8.27
CA ALA A 19 5.06 11.66 -7.20
C ALA A 19 4.02 10.69 -7.76
N SER A 20 4.24 9.38 -7.58
CA SER A 20 3.24 8.35 -7.88
C SER A 20 2.44 8.02 -6.63
N SER A 21 1.12 7.78 -6.77
CA SER A 21 0.33 7.33 -5.63
C SER A 21 0.68 5.86 -5.30
N ALA A 22 0.59 5.49 -4.01
CA ALA A 22 0.83 4.11 -3.59
C ALA A 22 -0.14 3.12 -4.27
N ALA A 23 -1.33 3.58 -4.68
CA ALA A 23 -2.32 2.80 -5.41
C ALA A 23 -1.88 2.45 -6.85
N GLU A 24 -1.05 3.29 -7.47
CA GLU A 24 -0.56 3.12 -8.84
C GLU A 24 0.68 2.22 -8.94
N ILE A 25 1.32 1.93 -7.81
CA ILE A 25 2.51 1.08 -7.80
C ILE A 25 2.10 -0.34 -8.16
N LYS A 26 2.71 -0.89 -9.20
CA LYS A 26 2.50 -2.27 -9.60
C LYS A 26 3.15 -3.22 -8.59
N PRO A 27 2.46 -4.27 -8.16
CA PRO A 27 3.03 -5.24 -7.24
C PRO A 27 4.17 -6.02 -7.89
N SER A 28 5.24 -6.23 -7.14
CA SER A 28 6.24 -7.23 -7.50
C SER A 28 5.67 -8.63 -7.25
N TYR A 29 5.99 -9.56 -8.13
CA TYR A 29 5.54 -10.94 -7.91
C TYR A 29 6.14 -11.52 -6.63
N VAL A 30 5.26 -12.04 -5.79
CA VAL A 30 5.60 -12.80 -4.58
C VAL A 30 4.86 -14.14 -4.64
N SER A 31 5.59 -15.23 -4.48
CA SER A 31 5.00 -16.55 -4.54
C SER A 31 4.09 -16.84 -3.35
N PRO A 32 2.83 -17.23 -3.55
CA PRO A 32 1.96 -17.66 -2.47
C PRO A 32 2.48 -18.89 -1.71
N LEU A 33 3.34 -19.69 -2.33
CA LEU A 33 3.88 -20.92 -1.73
C LEU A 33 4.61 -20.67 -0.42
N GLN A 34 5.24 -19.50 -0.27
CA GLN A 34 5.95 -19.15 0.96
C GLN A 34 5.03 -18.95 2.18
N TYR A 35 3.74 -18.77 1.96
CA TYR A 35 2.74 -18.56 3.03
C TYR A 35 1.81 -19.76 3.24
N GLN A 36 1.92 -20.81 2.46
CA GLN A 36 1.00 -21.95 2.53
C GLN A 36 1.07 -22.73 3.85
N HIS A 37 2.18 -22.66 4.56
CA HIS A 37 2.35 -23.28 5.87
C HIS A 37 1.67 -22.50 7.01
N LEU A 38 1.23 -21.27 6.77
CA LEU A 38 0.61 -20.43 7.79
C LEU A 38 -0.85 -20.85 8.05
N SER A 39 -1.25 -20.77 9.33
CA SER A 39 -2.67 -20.86 9.71
C SER A 39 -3.43 -19.58 9.35
N CYS A 40 -4.76 -19.62 9.33
CA CYS A 40 -5.57 -18.43 9.08
C CYS A 40 -5.27 -17.26 10.03
N PRO A 41 -5.12 -17.46 11.37
CA PRO A 41 -4.69 -16.37 12.25
C PRO A 41 -3.30 -15.81 11.93
N GLN A 42 -2.37 -16.68 11.51
CA GLN A 42 -1.03 -16.26 11.12
C GLN A 42 -1.05 -15.46 9.81
N ILE A 43 -1.87 -15.85 8.85
CA ILE A 43 -2.07 -15.11 7.60
C ILE A 43 -2.62 -13.71 7.91
N ALA A 44 -3.61 -13.61 8.80
CA ALA A 44 -4.16 -12.32 9.22
C ALA A 44 -3.10 -11.42 9.86
N ALA A 45 -2.32 -11.96 10.80
CA ALA A 45 -1.27 -11.22 11.49
C ALA A 45 -0.16 -10.76 10.52
N GLU A 46 0.21 -11.60 9.57
CA GLU A 46 1.23 -11.26 8.57
C GLU A 46 0.73 -10.20 7.58
N ALA A 47 -0.50 -10.32 7.11
CA ALA A 47 -1.11 -9.32 6.25
C ALA A 47 -1.24 -7.95 6.94
N GLU A 48 -1.52 -7.95 8.25
CA GLU A 48 -1.50 -6.76 9.08
C GLU A 48 -0.11 -6.12 9.12
N ARG A 49 0.90 -6.92 9.39
CA ARG A 49 2.29 -6.46 9.42
C ARG A 49 2.68 -5.81 8.09
N VAL A 50 2.36 -6.45 6.98
CA VAL A 50 2.62 -5.94 5.62
C VAL A 50 1.90 -4.62 5.38
N SER A 51 0.63 -4.53 5.77
CA SER A 51 -0.16 -3.30 5.63
C SER A 51 0.42 -2.14 6.45
N ARG A 52 0.85 -2.39 7.68
CA ARG A 52 1.52 -1.35 8.50
C ARG A 52 2.83 -0.88 7.88
N ARG A 53 3.66 -1.81 7.40
CA ARG A 53 4.91 -1.47 6.72
C ARG A 53 4.67 -0.66 5.44
N ALA A 54 3.63 -0.99 4.71
CA ALA A 54 3.25 -0.23 3.52
C ALA A 54 2.80 1.19 3.89
N ALA A 55 2.07 1.36 4.98
CA ALA A 55 1.69 2.68 5.49
C ALA A 55 2.92 3.52 5.88
N GLU A 56 3.86 2.93 6.60
CA GLU A 56 5.13 3.58 6.96
C GLU A 56 5.93 3.99 5.72
N ALA A 57 6.10 3.09 4.75
CA ALA A 57 6.81 3.35 3.51
C ALA A 57 6.13 4.40 2.63
N SER A 58 4.81 4.53 2.75
CA SER A 58 4.04 5.58 2.06
C SER A 58 4.11 6.95 2.76
N GLY A 59 4.73 7.03 3.93
CA GLY A 59 4.79 8.26 4.72
C GLY A 59 3.51 8.58 5.48
N VAL A 60 2.63 7.61 5.66
CA VAL A 60 1.41 7.76 6.47
C VAL A 60 1.75 7.61 7.92
N GLN A 61 1.59 8.68 8.67
CA GLN A 61 1.86 8.69 10.11
C GLN A 61 0.63 8.37 10.97
N ASP A 62 -0.54 8.28 10.38
CA ASP A 62 -1.76 8.02 11.10
C ASP A 62 -2.00 6.51 11.28
N GLN A 63 -1.45 5.98 12.35
CA GLN A 63 -1.60 4.57 12.75
C GLN A 63 -2.99 4.25 13.31
N ASN A 64 -3.79 5.25 13.62
CA ASN A 64 -5.09 5.05 14.26
C ASN A 64 -6.15 4.58 13.28
N SER A 65 -6.07 5.00 12.01
CA SER A 65 -7.03 4.59 10.99
C SER A 65 -6.97 3.10 10.63
N SER A 66 -5.82 2.44 10.87
CA SER A 66 -5.68 1.01 10.62
C SER A 66 -6.18 0.14 11.78
N ARG A 67 -6.23 0.66 13.01
CA ARG A 67 -6.71 -0.10 14.18
C ARG A 67 -8.23 -0.19 14.24
N ASP A 68 -8.95 0.86 13.85
CA ASP A 68 -10.41 0.89 13.89
C ASP A 68 -11.07 0.04 12.80
N ALA A 69 -10.30 -0.36 11.80
CA ALA A 69 -10.76 -1.19 10.69
C ALA A 69 -10.91 -2.70 11.04
N TRP A 70 -10.40 -3.14 12.17
CA TRP A 70 -10.17 -4.55 12.47
C TRP A 70 -11.36 -5.33 12.98
N THR A 71 -12.38 -4.68 13.52
CA THR A 71 -13.42 -5.34 14.30
C THR A 71 -14.83 -4.92 13.98
N THR A 72 -15.14 -4.63 12.71
CA THR A 72 -16.52 -4.38 12.33
C THR A 72 -17.21 -5.71 12.01
N ALA A 73 -18.15 -6.12 12.86
CA ALA A 73 -19.06 -7.25 12.63
C ALA A 73 -18.40 -8.65 12.51
N GLY A 74 -17.33 -8.93 13.25
CA GLY A 74 -16.75 -10.29 13.34
C GLY A 74 -15.91 -10.72 12.13
N ALA A 75 -15.73 -9.86 11.14
CA ALA A 75 -14.81 -10.08 10.03
C ALA A 75 -13.53 -9.28 10.24
N ILE A 76 -12.38 -9.94 10.07
CA ILE A 76 -11.08 -9.24 10.05
C ILE A 76 -10.93 -8.62 8.67
N ILE A 77 -10.92 -7.29 8.62
CA ILE A 77 -10.73 -6.52 7.40
C ILE A 77 -9.29 -6.03 7.33
N LEU A 78 -8.61 -6.42 6.27
CA LEU A 78 -7.23 -6.06 6.02
C LEU A 78 -7.18 -4.99 4.92
N PHE A 79 -6.64 -3.82 5.24
CA PHE A 79 -6.59 -2.70 4.31
C PHE A 79 -5.19 -2.53 3.72
N TRP A 80 -5.16 -2.36 2.39
CA TRP A 80 -4.00 -1.79 1.73
C TRP A 80 -4.08 -0.26 1.85
N PRO A 81 -3.02 0.41 2.35
CA PRO A 81 -2.99 1.87 2.41
C PRO A 81 -3.06 2.44 1.00
N ALA A 82 -4.11 3.24 0.76
CA ALA A 82 -4.31 3.88 -0.52
C ALA A 82 -4.09 5.38 -0.41
N ALA A 83 -3.84 6.01 -1.54
CA ALA A 83 -3.87 7.45 -1.73
C ALA A 83 -2.76 8.26 -1.07
N PHE A 84 -1.58 7.70 -0.86
CA PHE A 84 -0.45 8.48 -0.41
C PHE A 84 0.57 8.65 -1.54
N PHE A 85 1.02 9.88 -1.71
CA PHE A 85 2.08 10.17 -2.65
C PHE A 85 3.39 9.62 -2.10
N VAL A 86 3.97 8.68 -2.81
CA VAL A 86 5.32 8.21 -2.52
C VAL A 86 6.26 9.36 -2.87
N LYS A 87 6.89 9.93 -1.85
CA LYS A 87 7.93 10.92 -2.10
C LYS A 87 9.09 10.26 -2.82
N GLY A 88 9.10 10.39 -4.12
CA GLY A 88 10.17 10.61 -5.07
C GLY A 88 11.39 9.74 -5.09
N ASP A 89 11.61 8.75 -4.23
CA ASP A 89 12.77 7.91 -4.42
C ASP A 89 12.42 6.47 -4.78
N GLY A 90 13.21 5.89 -5.67
CA GLY A 90 13.00 4.55 -6.19
C GLY A 90 13.02 3.44 -5.13
N GLN A 91 13.61 3.67 -3.95
CA GLN A 91 13.66 2.70 -2.86
C GLN A 91 12.29 2.52 -2.21
N ASN A 92 11.60 3.61 -1.91
CA ASN A 92 10.25 3.53 -1.34
C ASN A 92 9.25 2.92 -2.32
N ALA A 93 9.36 3.24 -3.59
CA ALA A 93 8.52 2.64 -4.63
C ALA A 93 8.78 1.14 -4.77
N ALA A 94 10.03 0.70 -4.74
CA ALA A 94 10.40 -0.71 -4.81
C ALA A 94 9.94 -1.48 -3.56
N GLU A 95 10.09 -0.91 -2.38
CA GLU A 95 9.60 -1.49 -1.13
C GLU A 95 8.08 -1.63 -1.13
N LEU A 96 7.36 -0.61 -1.56
CA LEU A 96 5.90 -0.66 -1.69
C LEU A 96 5.44 -1.69 -2.72
N ALA A 97 6.15 -1.82 -3.84
CA ALA A 97 5.85 -2.84 -4.86
C ALA A 97 6.01 -4.25 -4.27
N ARG A 98 7.05 -4.48 -3.49
CA ARG A 98 7.29 -5.75 -2.79
C ARG A 98 6.19 -6.03 -1.77
N LEU A 99 5.89 -5.09 -0.89
CA LEU A 99 4.86 -5.23 0.14
C LEU A 99 3.47 -5.46 -0.46
N LYS A 100 3.17 -4.80 -1.59
CA LYS A 100 1.92 -5.02 -2.32
C LYS A 100 1.84 -6.44 -2.88
N GLY A 101 2.94 -6.95 -3.39
CA GLY A 101 3.04 -8.35 -3.84
C GLY A 101 2.86 -9.34 -2.69
N GLU A 102 3.44 -9.08 -1.52
CA GLU A 102 3.24 -9.91 -0.32
C GLU A 102 1.77 -9.90 0.13
N PHE A 103 1.14 -8.73 0.15
CA PHE A 103 -0.28 -8.59 0.50
C PHE A 103 -1.18 -9.39 -0.45
N GLU A 104 -0.92 -9.34 -1.75
CA GLU A 104 -1.67 -10.12 -2.74
C GLU A 104 -1.43 -11.63 -2.61
N ALA A 105 -0.21 -12.05 -2.30
CA ALA A 105 0.10 -13.46 -2.07
C ALA A 105 -0.61 -14.00 -0.82
N LEU A 106 -0.65 -13.24 0.26
CA LEU A 106 -1.38 -13.56 1.48
C LEU A 106 -2.90 -13.64 1.23
N GLU A 107 -3.45 -12.70 0.48
CA GLU A 107 -4.86 -12.74 0.05
C GLU A 107 -5.17 -14.05 -0.69
N ARG A 108 -4.34 -14.43 -1.64
CA ARG A 108 -4.53 -15.66 -2.43
C ARG A 108 -4.52 -16.91 -1.55
N VAL A 109 -3.55 -17.03 -0.65
CA VAL A 109 -3.48 -18.15 0.29
C VAL A 109 -4.67 -18.17 1.25
N SER A 110 -5.11 -17.00 1.70
CA SER A 110 -6.31 -16.86 2.54
C SER A 110 -7.56 -17.39 1.83
N ILE A 111 -7.72 -17.08 0.54
CA ILE A 111 -8.84 -17.57 -0.27
C ILE A 111 -8.76 -19.09 -0.45
N GLU A 112 -7.58 -19.61 -0.79
CA GLU A 112 -7.36 -21.05 -0.95
C GLU A 112 -7.68 -21.84 0.32
N LYS A 113 -7.32 -21.29 1.48
CA LYS A 113 -7.57 -21.89 2.80
C LYS A 113 -8.96 -21.58 3.37
N ARG A 114 -9.76 -20.79 2.70
CA ARG A 114 -11.10 -20.37 3.14
C ARG A 114 -11.08 -19.73 4.54
N CYS A 115 -10.13 -18.82 4.75
CA CYS A 115 -9.93 -18.18 6.05
C CYS A 115 -11.04 -17.19 6.43
N GLY A 116 -11.88 -16.75 5.50
CA GLY A 116 -12.90 -15.75 5.77
C GLY A 116 -12.37 -14.34 6.03
N LEU A 117 -11.12 -14.06 5.64
CA LEU A 117 -10.51 -12.75 5.75
C LEU A 117 -10.93 -11.88 4.57
N GLU A 118 -11.16 -10.59 4.83
CA GLU A 118 -11.50 -9.61 3.81
C GLU A 118 -10.31 -8.69 3.54
N PHE A 119 -9.81 -8.72 2.31
CA PHE A 119 -8.73 -7.86 1.83
C PHE A 119 -9.32 -6.71 1.02
N ARG A 120 -9.14 -5.50 1.49
CA ARG A 120 -9.63 -4.29 0.81
C ARG A 120 -8.50 -3.42 0.33
N ARG A 121 -8.57 -3.04 -0.93
CA ARG A 121 -7.75 -1.99 -1.51
C ARG A 121 -8.60 -0.73 -1.59
N ARG A 122 -8.21 0.32 -0.89
CA ARG A 122 -8.84 1.62 -1.12
C ARG A 122 -8.41 2.10 -2.51
N ASN A 123 -9.35 2.10 -3.42
CA ASN A 123 -9.19 2.90 -4.62
C ASN A 123 -9.37 4.36 -4.21
N ALA A 124 -8.38 5.15 -4.51
CA ALA A 124 -8.45 6.59 -4.28
C ALA A 124 -9.56 7.22 -5.11
#